data_3bc6a82ff7bd76f5d348529917ed6fe9
#
_entry.id   3bc6a82ff7bd76f5d348529917ed6fe9
#
_cell.length_a   1.000
_cell.length_b   1.000
_cell.length_c   1.000
_cell.angle_alpha   90.00
_cell.angle_beta   90.00
_cell.angle_gamma   90.00
#
_symmetry.space_group_name_H-M   'P 1'
#
loop_
_entity.id
_entity.type
_entity.pdbx_description
1 polymer ?
#
loop_
_entity_poly.entity_id
_entity_poly.type
_entity_poly.pdbx_seq_one_letter_code
_entity_poly.pdbx_strand_id
1 'polypeptide(L)'
;MKKNGFTLTEMIAVIAIIGVILLITIPVLNNMLSNNKEEKYMFYVETVEKAIYSYADLEYPMTVVSETITLNHLIDNKYLKEFKEDGVTVNAATTFTFTKTNGKVDITSPNPFELTFSDGTTCTKGDC
;
A
#
# COMPACT_ATOMS: atom_id res chain seq x y z
N MET A 1 9.32 -56.26 -14.23
CA MET A 1 8.59 -54.97 -14.26
C MET A 1 9.15 -54.07 -15.33
N LYS A 2 8.34 -53.74 -16.31
CA LYS A 2 8.75 -52.74 -17.29
C LYS A 2 8.65 -51.36 -16.69
N LYS A 3 9.77 -50.64 -16.57
CA LYS A 3 9.77 -49.22 -16.29
C LYS A 3 9.46 -48.50 -17.60
N ASN A 4 8.29 -47.88 -17.66
CA ASN A 4 7.92 -47.04 -18.78
C ASN A 4 8.42 -45.63 -18.51
N GLY A 5 9.40 -45.16 -19.28
CA GLY A 5 9.80 -43.79 -19.33
C GLY A 5 8.84 -42.96 -20.19
N PHE A 6 8.87 -41.66 -20.05
CA PHE A 6 8.12 -40.77 -20.92
C PHE A 6 8.69 -40.82 -22.34
N THR A 7 7.80 -40.81 -23.32
CA THR A 7 8.21 -40.71 -24.73
C THR A 7 8.60 -39.25 -25.03
N LEU A 8 9.41 -39.08 -26.09
CA LEU A 8 9.79 -37.76 -26.59
C LEU A 8 8.55 -36.89 -26.92
N THR A 9 7.54 -37.51 -27.51
CA THR A 9 6.28 -36.85 -27.88
C THR A 9 5.53 -36.37 -26.65
N GLU A 10 5.49 -37.15 -25.58
CA GLU A 10 4.87 -36.74 -24.31
C GLU A 10 5.59 -35.55 -23.67
N MET A 11 6.90 -35.55 -23.69
CA MET A 11 7.70 -34.45 -23.17
C MET A 11 7.48 -33.14 -23.96
N ILE A 12 7.43 -33.22 -25.26
CA ILE A 12 7.14 -32.09 -26.16
C ILE A 12 5.74 -31.55 -25.89
N ALA A 13 4.76 -32.44 -25.72
CA ALA A 13 3.39 -32.04 -25.41
C ALA A 13 3.29 -31.28 -24.06
N VAL A 14 3.99 -31.75 -23.04
CA VAL A 14 4.03 -31.10 -21.72
C VAL A 14 4.65 -29.71 -21.81
N ILE A 15 5.77 -29.56 -22.49
CA ILE A 15 6.44 -28.28 -22.68
C ILE A 15 5.55 -27.30 -23.44
N ALA A 16 4.85 -27.78 -24.48
CA ALA A 16 3.92 -26.97 -25.26
C ALA A 16 2.75 -26.44 -24.39
N ILE A 17 2.19 -27.31 -23.55
CA ILE A 17 1.10 -26.90 -22.62
C ILE A 17 1.59 -25.89 -21.59
N ILE A 18 2.76 -26.10 -21.00
CA ILE A 18 3.37 -25.16 -20.05
C ILE A 18 3.60 -23.81 -20.72
N GLY A 19 4.10 -23.79 -21.95
CA GLY A 19 4.32 -22.57 -22.72
C GLY A 19 3.03 -21.76 -22.92
N VAL A 20 1.93 -22.42 -23.26
CA VAL A 20 0.62 -21.77 -23.44
C VAL A 20 0.12 -21.18 -22.09
N ILE A 21 0.25 -21.94 -21.02
CA ILE A 21 -0.14 -21.46 -19.67
C ILE A 21 0.64 -20.21 -19.27
N LEU A 22 1.95 -20.20 -19.50
CA LEU A 22 2.80 -19.06 -19.19
C LEU A 22 2.42 -17.80 -19.96
N LEU A 23 2.04 -17.96 -21.24
CA LEU A 23 1.61 -16.81 -22.06
C LEU A 23 0.37 -16.13 -21.51
N ILE A 24 -0.54 -16.88 -20.91
CA ILE A 24 -1.76 -16.34 -20.31
C ILE A 24 -1.48 -15.75 -18.91
N THR A 25 -0.60 -16.42 -18.15
CA THR A 25 -0.34 -16.10 -16.74
C THR A 25 0.41 -14.79 -16.57
N ILE A 26 1.38 -14.49 -17.43
CA ILE A 26 2.22 -13.30 -17.33
C ILE A 26 1.40 -11.99 -17.31
N PRO A 27 0.49 -11.73 -18.27
CA PRO A 27 -0.30 -10.51 -18.23
C PRO A 27 -1.25 -10.42 -17.04
N VAL A 28 -1.78 -11.57 -16.59
CA VAL A 28 -2.64 -11.64 -15.41
C VAL A 28 -1.86 -11.26 -14.15
N LEU A 29 -0.64 -11.78 -14.00
CA LEU A 29 0.22 -11.44 -12.86
C LEU A 29 0.58 -9.96 -12.82
N ASN A 30 0.87 -9.36 -13.97
CA ASN A 30 1.17 -7.92 -14.04
C ASN A 30 -0.02 -7.07 -13.59
N ASN A 31 -1.24 -7.43 -13.98
CA ASN A 31 -2.45 -6.76 -13.53
C ASN A 31 -2.68 -6.95 -12.02
N MET A 32 -2.45 -8.14 -11.50
CA MET A 32 -2.55 -8.42 -10.06
C MET A 32 -1.54 -7.62 -9.26
N LEU A 33 -0.31 -7.49 -9.73
CA LEU A 33 0.72 -6.70 -9.06
C LEU A 33 0.37 -5.21 -9.01
N SER A 34 -0.18 -4.68 -10.09
CA SER A 34 -0.65 -3.30 -10.14
C SER A 34 -1.81 -3.07 -9.15
N ASN A 35 -2.78 -3.95 -9.14
CA ASN A 35 -3.91 -3.89 -8.20
C ASN A 35 -3.43 -4.02 -6.74
N ASN A 36 -2.46 -4.89 -6.48
CA ASN A 36 -1.87 -5.05 -5.15
C ASN A 36 -1.20 -3.77 -4.66
N LYS A 37 -0.55 -3.02 -5.53
CA LYS A 37 0.06 -1.73 -5.19
C LYS A 37 -0.99 -0.71 -4.80
N GLU A 38 -2.08 -0.63 -5.55
CA GLU A 38 -3.20 0.26 -5.24
C GLU A 38 -3.85 -0.12 -3.91
N GLU A 39 -4.09 -1.40 -3.66
CA GLU A 39 -4.63 -1.90 -2.39
C GLU A 39 -3.69 -1.57 -1.22
N LYS A 40 -2.39 -1.76 -1.38
CA LYS A 40 -1.40 -1.38 -0.37
C LYS A 40 -1.43 0.12 -0.10
N TYR A 41 -1.48 0.92 -1.14
CA TYR A 41 -1.59 2.37 -1.00
C TYR A 41 -2.82 2.77 -0.18
N MET A 42 -3.98 2.22 -0.53
CA MET A 42 -5.23 2.49 0.20
C MET A 42 -5.16 2.02 1.65
N PHE A 43 -4.56 0.87 1.91
CA PHE A 43 -4.35 0.36 3.25
C PHE A 43 -3.49 1.30 4.10
N TYR A 44 -2.39 1.81 3.56
CA TYR A 44 -1.54 2.75 4.28
C TYR A 44 -2.23 4.10 4.50
N VAL A 45 -2.98 4.58 3.53
CA VAL A 45 -3.78 5.81 3.66
C VAL A 45 -4.79 5.66 4.80
N GLU A 46 -5.54 4.57 4.83
CA GLU A 46 -6.49 4.29 5.92
C GLU A 46 -5.81 4.19 7.27
N THR A 47 -4.64 3.55 7.32
CA THR A 47 -3.86 3.43 8.56
C THR A 47 -3.43 4.78 9.09
N VAL A 48 -2.95 5.65 8.22
CA VAL A 48 -2.58 7.03 8.57
C VAL A 48 -3.80 7.84 9.01
N GLU A 49 -4.91 7.73 8.31
CA GLU A 49 -6.16 8.41 8.69
C GLU A 49 -6.64 7.99 10.07
N LYS A 50 -6.63 6.70 10.36
CA LYS A 50 -6.99 6.18 11.69
C LYS A 50 -6.05 6.70 12.77
N ALA A 51 -4.76 6.80 12.50
CA ALA A 51 -3.78 7.37 13.41
C ALA A 51 -4.07 8.85 13.69
N ILE A 52 -4.44 9.62 12.67
CA ILE A 52 -4.82 11.04 12.81
C ILE A 52 -6.10 11.17 13.63
N TYR A 53 -7.09 10.34 13.39
CA TYR A 53 -8.32 10.36 14.19
C TYR A 53 -8.03 10.06 15.66
N SER A 54 -7.20 9.07 15.95
CA SER A 54 -6.80 8.75 17.32
C SER A 54 -6.03 9.89 17.97
N TYR A 55 -5.12 10.52 17.25
CA TYR A 55 -4.36 11.68 17.70
C TYR A 55 -5.30 12.85 18.04
N ALA A 56 -6.21 13.17 17.14
CA ALA A 56 -7.16 14.26 17.33
C ALA A 56 -8.09 14.01 18.52
N ASP A 57 -8.54 12.78 18.72
CA ASP A 57 -9.44 12.44 19.83
C ASP A 57 -8.73 12.44 21.17
N LEU A 58 -7.48 12.01 21.24
CA LEU A 58 -6.74 11.92 22.51
C LEU A 58 -6.10 13.25 22.92
N GLU A 59 -5.58 14.01 21.96
CA GLU A 59 -4.90 15.28 22.24
C GLU A 59 -5.88 16.46 22.33
N TYR A 60 -6.99 16.42 21.62
CA TYR A 60 -7.97 17.49 21.54
C TYR A 60 -9.40 16.96 21.74
N PRO A 61 -9.75 16.46 22.94
CA PRO A 61 -11.01 15.75 23.12
C PRO A 61 -12.27 16.61 23.00
N MET A 62 -12.20 17.90 23.31
CA MET A 62 -13.39 18.78 23.41
C MET A 62 -13.25 20.12 22.70
N THR A 63 -12.20 20.31 21.93
CA THR A 63 -11.92 21.62 21.32
C THR A 63 -12.15 21.61 19.81
N VAL A 64 -12.55 22.75 19.28
CA VAL A 64 -12.46 23.03 17.85
C VAL A 64 -11.03 23.41 17.55
N VAL A 65 -10.35 22.60 16.73
CA VAL A 65 -8.94 22.77 16.41
C VAL A 65 -8.67 22.52 14.95
N SER A 66 -7.74 23.28 14.39
CA SER A 66 -7.13 23.00 13.09
C SER A 66 -5.62 22.95 13.28
N GLU A 67 -5.02 21.83 12.94
CA GLU A 67 -3.60 21.60 13.15
C GLU A 67 -2.99 20.88 11.97
N THR A 68 -1.71 21.17 11.70
CA THR A 68 -0.90 20.48 10.71
C THR A 68 0.14 19.65 11.42
N ILE A 69 0.16 18.34 11.14
CA ILE A 69 1.11 17.40 11.72
C ILE A 69 1.87 16.67 10.63
N THR A 70 3.07 16.22 10.95
CA THR A 70 3.87 15.40 10.05
C THR A 70 3.63 13.92 10.33
N LEU A 71 3.88 13.09 9.32
CA LEU A 71 3.86 11.63 9.49
C LEU A 71 4.81 11.19 10.60
N ASN A 72 5.99 11.81 10.65
CA ASN A 72 7.00 11.53 11.66
C ASN A 72 6.50 11.84 13.08
N HIS A 73 5.71 12.89 13.25
CA HIS A 73 5.09 13.22 14.54
C HIS A 73 4.16 12.11 15.06
N LEU A 74 3.38 11.50 14.17
CA LEU A 74 2.52 10.38 14.51
C LEU A 74 3.34 9.13 14.91
N ILE A 75 4.44 8.89 14.22
CA ILE A 75 5.34 7.77 14.52
C ILE A 75 6.03 7.97 15.87
N ASP A 76 6.56 9.16 16.13
CA ASP A 76 7.26 9.49 17.37
C ASP A 76 6.36 9.40 18.59
N ASN A 77 5.09 9.76 18.45
CA ASN A 77 4.09 9.69 19.52
C ASN A 77 3.37 8.33 19.60
N LYS A 78 3.82 7.33 18.85
CA LYS A 78 3.32 5.95 18.84
C LYS A 78 1.86 5.78 18.39
N TYR A 79 1.31 6.71 17.67
CA TYR A 79 0.00 6.55 17.03
C TYR A 79 0.09 5.73 15.76
N LEU A 80 1.30 5.63 15.18
CA LEU A 80 1.55 4.95 13.92
C LEU A 80 2.88 4.20 14.04
N LYS A 81 2.93 2.99 13.51
CA LYS A 81 4.17 2.21 13.38
C LYS A 81 4.94 2.64 12.14
N GLU A 82 6.27 2.57 12.20
CA GLU A 82 7.09 2.80 11.02
C GLU A 82 6.77 1.81 9.90
N PHE A 83 6.70 2.33 8.67
CA PHE A 83 6.48 1.52 7.48
C PHE A 83 7.80 0.92 7.00
N LYS A 84 8.24 -0.18 7.62
CA LYS A 84 9.48 -0.88 7.25
C LYS A 84 9.25 -2.19 6.52
N GLU A 85 8.00 -2.60 6.40
CA GLU A 85 7.66 -3.88 5.79
C GLU A 85 7.57 -3.78 4.27
N ASP A 86 7.93 -4.88 3.60
CA ASP A 86 7.73 -5.10 2.15
C ASP A 86 8.44 -4.12 1.21
N GLY A 87 9.53 -3.48 1.65
CA GLY A 87 10.28 -2.57 0.79
C GLY A 87 9.52 -1.30 0.40
N VAL A 88 8.54 -0.91 1.21
CA VAL A 88 7.78 0.32 1.01
C VAL A 88 8.44 1.46 1.78
N THR A 89 8.63 2.58 1.12
CA THR A 89 9.17 3.80 1.73
C THR A 89 8.12 4.91 1.67
N VAL A 90 7.94 5.59 2.80
CA VAL A 90 7.04 6.72 2.91
C VAL A 90 7.84 7.95 3.30
N ASN A 91 7.53 9.08 2.68
CA ASN A 91 8.16 10.33 3.06
C ASN A 91 7.65 10.78 4.43
N ALA A 92 8.50 10.67 5.45
CA ALA A 92 8.18 11.03 6.83
C ALA A 92 7.92 12.54 7.02
N ALA A 93 8.33 13.37 6.10
CA ALA A 93 8.08 14.81 6.09
C ALA A 93 6.70 15.17 5.51
N THR A 94 5.92 14.18 5.04
CA THR A 94 4.55 14.41 4.56
C THR A 94 3.72 15.04 5.66
N THR A 95 3.06 16.14 5.35
CA THR A 95 2.21 16.87 6.31
C THR A 95 0.75 16.61 6.06
N PHE A 96 -0.02 16.56 7.13
CA PHE A 96 -1.47 16.43 7.09
C PHE A 96 -2.09 17.53 7.93
N THR A 97 -3.09 18.18 7.39
CA THR A 97 -3.90 19.14 8.13
C THR A 97 -5.23 18.49 8.47
N PHE A 98 -5.59 18.51 9.74
CA PHE A 98 -6.91 18.08 10.17
C PHE A 98 -7.63 19.19 10.89
N THR A 99 -8.94 19.19 10.77
CA THR A 99 -9.84 20.10 11.47
C THR A 99 -10.85 19.28 12.27
N LYS A 100 -10.93 19.53 13.57
CA LYS A 100 -11.89 18.88 14.44
C LYS A 100 -12.97 19.90 14.84
N THR A 101 -14.22 19.60 14.51
CA THR A 101 -15.37 20.44 14.82
C THR A 101 -16.51 19.56 15.31
N ASN A 102 -17.02 19.82 16.51
CA ASN A 102 -18.12 19.08 17.12
C ASN A 102 -17.92 17.55 17.16
N GLY A 103 -16.69 17.12 17.41
CA GLY A 103 -16.33 15.69 17.45
C GLY A 103 -16.09 15.07 16.09
N LYS A 104 -16.28 15.81 15.00
CA LYS A 104 -15.99 15.35 13.64
C LYS A 104 -14.61 15.82 13.20
N VAL A 105 -13.80 14.91 12.69
CA VAL A 105 -12.46 15.18 12.17
C VAL A 105 -12.48 15.12 10.66
N ASP A 106 -12.09 16.22 10.02
CA ASP A 106 -11.87 16.30 8.58
C ASP A 106 -10.38 16.39 8.30
N ILE A 107 -9.88 15.51 7.45
CA ILE A 107 -8.46 15.45 7.10
C ILE A 107 -8.26 16.05 5.72
N THR A 108 -7.42 17.07 5.66
CA THR A 108 -6.96 17.65 4.40
C THR A 108 -5.45 17.52 4.35
N SER A 109 -4.94 16.87 3.32
CA SER A 109 -3.50 16.78 3.12
C SER A 109 -3.06 17.87 2.15
N PRO A 110 -2.25 18.84 2.59
CA PRO A 110 -1.71 19.84 1.68
C PRO A 110 -0.72 19.23 0.67
N ASN A 111 -0.05 18.16 1.06
CA ASN A 111 0.83 17.41 0.16
C ASN A 111 0.25 16.02 -0.09
N PRO A 112 0.27 15.52 -1.33
CA PRO A 112 -0.21 14.18 -1.59
C PRO A 112 0.62 13.15 -0.83
N PHE A 113 -0.06 12.19 -0.21
CA PHE A 113 0.59 11.04 0.40
C PHE A 113 1.20 10.18 -0.71
N GLU A 114 2.49 9.96 -0.64
CA GLU A 114 3.23 9.22 -1.65
C GLU A 114 3.87 7.99 -1.04
N LEU A 115 3.68 6.85 -1.68
CA LEU A 115 4.32 5.58 -1.37
C LEU A 115 5.33 5.23 -2.45
N THR A 116 6.56 4.91 -2.05
CA THR A 116 7.59 4.41 -2.95
C THR A 116 7.81 2.92 -2.67
N PHE A 117 7.69 2.11 -3.71
CA PHE A 117 7.95 0.68 -3.64
C PHE A 117 9.42 0.36 -3.93
N SER A 118 9.84 -0.85 -3.56
CA SER A 118 11.23 -1.30 -3.73
C SER A 118 11.70 -1.36 -5.18
N ASP A 119 10.78 -1.44 -6.14
CA ASP A 119 11.08 -1.42 -7.57
C ASP A 119 11.25 0.00 -8.14
N GLY A 120 11.14 1.02 -7.30
CA GLY A 120 11.26 2.42 -7.69
C GLY A 120 9.96 3.07 -8.14
N THR A 121 8.86 2.33 -8.21
CA THR A 121 7.55 2.91 -8.55
C THR A 121 6.98 3.68 -7.38
N THR A 122 6.29 4.79 -7.67
CA THR A 122 5.61 5.61 -6.68
C THR A 122 4.11 5.58 -6.91
N CYS A 123 3.36 5.57 -5.82
CA CYS A 123 1.91 5.67 -5.83
C CYS A 123 1.47 6.95 -5.14
N THR A 124 0.60 7.70 -5.80
CA THR A 124 -0.13 8.82 -5.22
C THR A 124 -1.63 8.58 -5.40
N LYS A 125 -2.45 9.41 -4.77
CA LYS A 125 -3.90 9.27 -4.89
C LYS A 125 -4.35 9.37 -6.35
N GLY A 126 -4.89 8.29 -6.87
CA GLY A 126 -5.38 8.19 -8.26
C GLY A 126 -4.31 7.86 -9.30
N ASP A 127 -3.06 7.63 -8.88
CA ASP A 127 -1.95 7.35 -9.80
C ASP A 127 -1.05 6.25 -9.23
N CYS A 128 -1.46 5.02 -9.46
CA CYS A 128 -0.74 3.82 -9.05
C CYS A 128 -0.54 2.85 -10.23
#